data_7a34d956bef763c92e737fda9a8304a6
#
_entry.id   7a34d956bef763c92e737fda9a8304a6
#
_cell.length_a   1.000
_cell.length_b   1.000
_cell.length_c   1.000
_cell.angle_alpha   90.00
_cell.angle_beta   90.00
_cell.angle_gamma   90.00
#
_symmetry.space_group_name_H-M   'P 1'
#
loop_
_entity.id
_entity.type
_entity.pdbx_description
1 polymer ?
#
loop_
_entity_poly.entity_id
_entity_poly.type
_entity_poly.pdbx_seq_one_letter_code
_entity_poly.pdbx_strand_id
1 'polypeptide(L)'
;MRKARWVRLIVLFLGGYGLNLHCSLAGQTLSPTHIDDFTGRPRVIVISDIGNEPDDQMSFVRLLLYSNEFDIEGMIAATSTWQKTATHPETMHALIQAYGQVRANLLLHAKGWPSADDLSALVFTGQPAYGLAATGADRMSPGAEAILRAGDREDSRPLWICIWGGANTLAEALLHLRLTRQPDAVEKFVEKLRVYSISDQDDAGWWIRREFPQLFYIVEPSTQVGDEYYYATWTGISGDVFYRNGAGADTKTVTNQWLDENVRNQGALGKMYPRFAFIMEGDTPSFLGLIDNGLDSYRRPDWGGWGGRYIYRQPHGESRSIWTQGGDLSSRITSQDTVTGTDGKQYTSDQATIWRWREAFQNDFAARMSWTVRDYAHANHNPELEVNGQPGTAPIVIEAEVGKPVLLDAGRSHDPDGQKLSYHWFQYIEAGAADANHAVVTITGSDGPIATATPTAACRPRWLPAPAPCVGTGTAHLILAVTDDGSPQLTSYRRIILNVHAASSPENH
;
A
#
# COMPACT_ATOMS: atom_id res chain seq x y z
N MET A 1 -85.34 25.46 3.46
CA MET A 1 -84.41 26.58 3.51
C MET A 1 -83.91 26.77 4.94
N ARG A 2 -82.76 26.22 5.30
CA ARG A 2 -82.07 26.53 6.58
C ARG A 2 -80.60 26.53 6.31
N LYS A 3 -79.94 27.72 6.43
CA LYS A 3 -78.53 27.94 6.30
C LYS A 3 -77.79 27.47 7.53
N ALA A 4 -76.90 26.49 7.43
CA ALA A 4 -75.97 26.09 8.46
C ALA A 4 -74.71 26.97 8.38
N ARG A 5 -74.37 27.63 9.50
CA ARG A 5 -73.11 28.39 9.67
C ARG A 5 -72.03 27.43 10.15
N TRP A 6 -70.93 27.36 9.43
CA TRP A 6 -69.70 26.70 9.84
C TRP A 6 -68.82 27.68 10.63
N VAL A 7 -68.55 27.36 11.89
CA VAL A 7 -67.54 28.05 12.70
C VAL A 7 -66.20 27.36 12.43
N ARG A 8 -65.26 28.14 11.91
CA ARG A 8 -63.86 27.64 11.77
C ARG A 8 -63.11 27.87 13.07
N LEU A 9 -62.73 26.78 13.71
CA LEU A 9 -61.78 26.75 14.82
C LEU A 9 -60.37 26.82 14.23
N ILE A 10 -59.64 27.90 14.50
CA ILE A 10 -58.24 28.01 14.15
C ILE A 10 -57.43 27.45 15.33
N VAL A 11 -56.86 26.27 15.18
CA VAL A 11 -55.87 25.71 16.13
C VAL A 11 -54.50 26.19 15.69
N LEU A 12 -53.89 27.11 16.45
CA LEU A 12 -52.51 27.50 16.32
C LEU A 12 -51.61 26.36 16.82
N PHE A 13 -50.97 25.63 15.89
CA PHE A 13 -49.85 24.78 16.21
C PHE A 13 -48.57 25.64 16.30
N LEU A 14 -48.09 25.89 17.51
CA LEU A 14 -46.73 26.34 17.76
C LEU A 14 -45.80 25.15 17.55
N GLY A 15 -45.35 24.99 16.31
CA GLY A 15 -44.28 24.07 15.97
C GLY A 15 -42.94 24.62 16.44
N GLY A 16 -42.43 24.08 17.55
CA GLY A 16 -41.05 24.31 17.94
C GLY A 16 -40.10 23.77 16.87
N TYR A 17 -39.51 24.65 16.09
CA TYR A 17 -38.35 24.29 15.25
C TYR A 17 -37.16 24.05 16.16
N GLY A 18 -36.97 22.78 16.57
CA GLY A 18 -35.69 22.31 17.05
C GLY A 18 -34.69 22.43 15.90
N LEU A 19 -33.87 23.47 15.90
CA LEU A 19 -32.65 23.53 15.07
C LEU A 19 -31.76 22.39 15.58
N ASN A 20 -31.84 21.23 14.93
CA ASN A 20 -30.75 20.26 14.92
C ASN A 20 -29.59 20.91 14.15
N LEU A 21 -28.74 21.66 14.86
CA LEU A 21 -27.41 21.96 14.41
C LEU A 21 -26.66 20.62 14.29
N HIS A 22 -26.76 19.98 13.14
CA HIS A 22 -25.77 19.03 12.70
C HIS A 22 -24.52 19.88 12.43
N CYS A 23 -23.70 20.05 13.47
CA CYS A 23 -22.34 20.48 13.31
C CYS A 23 -21.66 19.36 12.52
N SER A 24 -21.62 19.48 11.20
CA SER A 24 -20.73 18.71 10.35
C SER A 24 -19.33 19.12 10.78
N LEU A 25 -18.70 18.32 11.63
CA LEU A 25 -17.27 18.33 11.82
C LEU A 25 -16.67 17.90 10.46
N ALA A 26 -16.49 18.85 9.59
CA ALA A 26 -15.68 18.69 8.40
C ALA A 26 -14.21 18.74 8.85
N GLY A 27 -13.73 17.66 9.47
CA GLY A 27 -12.31 17.42 9.62
C GLY A 27 -11.65 17.52 8.23
N GLN A 28 -10.51 18.17 8.13
CA GLN A 28 -9.83 18.29 6.85
C GLN A 28 -9.32 16.90 6.44
N THR A 29 -9.79 16.40 5.32
CA THR A 29 -9.17 15.22 4.68
C THR A 29 -7.73 15.56 4.32
N LEU A 30 -6.81 14.60 4.48
CA LEU A 30 -5.44 14.79 3.98
C LEU A 30 -5.50 15.15 2.50
N SER A 31 -4.74 16.17 2.11
CA SER A 31 -4.61 16.53 0.72
C SER A 31 -4.11 15.33 -0.09
N PRO A 32 -4.60 15.08 -1.31
CA PRO A 32 -4.04 14.05 -2.18
C PRO A 32 -2.56 14.27 -2.54
N THR A 33 -2.05 15.48 -2.30
CA THR A 33 -0.62 15.81 -2.45
C THR A 33 0.17 15.71 -1.13
N HIS A 34 -0.48 15.30 -0.02
CA HIS A 34 0.21 15.07 1.25
C HIS A 34 1.24 13.94 1.09
N ILE A 35 2.43 14.17 1.63
CA ILE A 35 3.52 13.20 1.64
C ILE A 35 3.75 12.81 3.09
N ASP A 36 3.65 11.51 3.37
CA ASP A 36 4.05 10.96 4.66
C ASP A 36 5.59 10.95 4.74
N ASP A 37 6.14 11.90 5.48
CA ASP A 37 7.58 12.02 5.69
C ASP A 37 7.93 11.76 7.15
N PHE A 38 8.52 10.59 7.40
CA PHE A 38 8.95 10.18 8.73
C PHE A 38 10.25 9.38 8.64
N THR A 39 10.94 9.28 9.76
CA THR A 39 12.14 8.45 9.91
C THR A 39 11.84 7.21 10.74
N GLY A 40 12.53 6.13 10.46
CA GLY A 40 12.33 4.85 11.12
C GLY A 40 11.31 3.95 10.40
N ARG A 41 11.06 2.79 10.99
CA ARG A 41 10.21 1.76 10.39
C ARG A 41 8.74 2.17 10.40
N PRO A 42 7.96 1.82 9.38
CA PRO A 42 6.50 1.98 9.40
C PRO A 42 5.86 1.22 10.57
N ARG A 43 4.89 1.86 11.24
CA ARG A 43 4.07 1.23 12.28
C ARG A 43 2.93 0.48 11.63
N VAL A 44 2.73 -0.79 11.96
CA VAL A 44 1.80 -1.68 11.26
C VAL A 44 0.92 -2.48 12.21
N ILE A 45 -0.38 -2.50 11.93
CA ILE A 45 -1.35 -3.49 12.43
C ILE A 45 -1.89 -4.26 11.23
N VAL A 46 -1.96 -5.58 11.34
CA VAL A 46 -2.59 -6.47 10.36
C VAL A 46 -3.89 -7.02 10.94
N ILE A 47 -4.96 -7.03 10.12
CA ILE A 47 -6.26 -7.62 10.43
C ILE A 47 -6.56 -8.68 9.37
N SER A 48 -6.58 -9.96 9.74
CA SER A 48 -6.60 -11.11 8.83
C SER A 48 -7.68 -12.11 9.23
N ASP A 49 -8.40 -12.64 8.26
CA ASP A 49 -9.32 -13.77 8.44
C ASP A 49 -8.62 -15.13 8.25
N ILE A 50 -7.33 -15.17 8.61
CA ILE A 50 -6.47 -16.36 8.56
C ILE A 50 -7.18 -17.62 9.06
N GLY A 51 -7.01 -18.72 8.32
CA GLY A 51 -7.60 -20.02 8.65
C GLY A 51 -8.72 -20.45 7.71
N ASN A 52 -9.18 -19.58 6.81
CA ASN A 52 -10.14 -19.93 5.77
C ASN A 52 -9.42 -20.38 4.49
N GLU A 53 -8.74 -19.45 3.84
CA GLU A 53 -7.96 -19.69 2.62
C GLU A 53 -6.46 -19.72 2.90
N PRO A 54 -5.64 -20.32 2.03
CA PRO A 54 -4.21 -20.44 2.32
C PRO A 54 -3.42 -19.15 2.11
N ASP A 55 -3.96 -18.15 1.43
CA ASP A 55 -3.23 -16.94 1.05
C ASP A 55 -2.91 -16.01 2.23
N ASP A 56 -3.80 -15.88 3.21
CA ASP A 56 -3.50 -15.22 4.49
C ASP A 56 -2.29 -15.83 5.18
N GLN A 57 -2.24 -17.17 5.24
CA GLN A 57 -1.11 -17.87 5.86
C GLN A 57 0.18 -17.66 5.06
N MET A 58 0.11 -17.61 3.73
CA MET A 58 1.25 -17.28 2.88
C MET A 58 1.73 -15.85 3.14
N SER A 59 0.82 -14.88 3.13
CA SER A 59 1.10 -13.47 3.41
C SER A 59 1.67 -13.27 4.80
N PHE A 60 1.20 -14.03 5.80
CA PHE A 60 1.72 -13.97 7.15
C PHE A 60 3.16 -14.51 7.25
N VAL A 61 3.50 -15.60 6.54
CA VAL A 61 4.88 -16.07 6.44
C VAL A 61 5.79 -15.01 5.85
N ARG A 62 5.35 -14.34 4.78
CA ARG A 62 6.12 -13.22 4.21
C ARG A 62 6.24 -12.07 5.20
N LEU A 63 5.17 -11.65 5.88
CA LEU A 63 5.20 -10.60 6.89
C LEU A 63 6.26 -10.88 7.97
N LEU A 64 6.34 -12.13 8.45
CA LEU A 64 7.34 -12.53 9.45
C LEU A 64 8.78 -12.39 8.93
N LEU A 65 9.03 -12.67 7.65
CA LEU A 65 10.33 -12.47 7.00
C LEU A 65 10.69 -11.01 6.73
N TYR A 66 9.75 -10.10 6.88
CA TYR A 66 9.96 -8.65 6.78
C TYR A 66 9.71 -7.94 8.11
N SER A 67 9.60 -8.70 9.21
CA SER A 67 9.30 -8.13 10.53
C SER A 67 10.40 -7.20 11.05
N ASN A 68 11.61 -7.27 10.50
CA ASN A 68 12.68 -6.30 10.76
C ASN A 68 12.49 -4.94 10.07
N GLU A 69 11.62 -4.87 9.06
CA GLU A 69 11.30 -3.63 8.33
C GLU A 69 10.18 -2.82 9.00
N PHE A 70 9.45 -3.41 9.95
CA PHE A 70 8.26 -2.83 10.54
C PHE A 70 8.34 -2.72 12.06
N ASP A 71 7.62 -1.74 12.62
CA ASP A 71 7.20 -1.73 14.02
C ASP A 71 5.78 -2.33 14.06
N ILE A 72 5.70 -3.66 14.22
CA ILE A 72 4.43 -4.37 14.31
C ILE A 72 3.79 -4.06 15.66
N GLU A 73 2.56 -3.54 15.65
CA GLU A 73 1.80 -3.17 16.87
C GLU A 73 0.57 -4.03 17.11
N GLY A 74 0.23 -4.89 16.16
CA GLY A 74 -0.84 -5.87 16.31
C GLY A 74 -0.97 -6.79 15.10
N MET A 75 -1.33 -8.03 15.37
CA MET A 75 -1.71 -9.05 14.40
C MET A 75 -3.05 -9.61 14.87
N ILE A 76 -4.13 -9.23 14.20
CA ILE A 76 -5.50 -9.44 14.66
C ILE A 76 -6.18 -10.50 13.82
N ALA A 77 -6.52 -11.63 14.43
CA ALA A 77 -7.37 -12.63 13.79
C ALA A 77 -8.83 -12.14 13.81
N ALA A 78 -9.45 -12.01 12.64
CA ALA A 78 -10.77 -11.43 12.42
C ALA A 78 -11.69 -12.37 11.64
N THR A 79 -12.88 -11.89 11.32
CA THR A 79 -13.85 -12.53 10.43
C THR A 79 -13.89 -11.84 9.08
N SER A 80 -14.51 -12.48 8.09
CA SER A 80 -14.79 -11.93 6.77
C SER A 80 -16.07 -12.53 6.18
N THR A 81 -16.36 -12.19 4.93
CA THR A 81 -17.43 -12.85 4.18
C THR A 81 -17.17 -14.34 3.97
N TRP A 82 -15.90 -14.75 3.98
CA TRP A 82 -15.48 -16.13 3.78
C TRP A 82 -15.40 -16.91 5.11
N GLN A 83 -15.22 -16.21 6.23
CA GLN A 83 -15.11 -16.78 7.59
C GLN A 83 -15.92 -15.96 8.58
N LYS A 84 -17.23 -16.26 8.72
CA LYS A 84 -18.19 -15.39 9.41
C LYS A 84 -18.31 -15.60 10.92
N THR A 85 -17.85 -16.74 11.45
CA THR A 85 -18.23 -17.18 12.82
C THR A 85 -17.05 -17.60 13.69
N ALA A 86 -15.82 -17.49 13.18
CA ALA A 86 -14.62 -17.88 13.89
C ALA A 86 -13.45 -16.95 13.57
N THR A 87 -12.49 -16.90 14.48
CA THR A 87 -11.16 -16.32 14.31
C THR A 87 -10.14 -17.37 14.66
N HIS A 88 -8.95 -17.35 14.04
CA HIS A 88 -7.94 -18.41 14.19
C HIS A 88 -6.58 -17.86 14.64
N PRO A 89 -6.47 -17.24 15.84
CA PRO A 89 -5.19 -16.74 16.36
C PRO A 89 -4.15 -17.84 16.59
N GLU A 90 -4.58 -19.10 16.79
CA GLU A 90 -3.71 -20.27 16.93
C GLU A 90 -2.85 -20.51 15.69
N THR A 91 -3.34 -20.20 14.50
CA THR A 91 -2.57 -20.28 13.25
C THR A 91 -1.45 -19.24 13.25
N MET A 92 -1.73 -17.99 13.65
CA MET A 92 -0.71 -16.95 13.79
C MET A 92 0.37 -17.36 14.78
N HIS A 93 -0.01 -17.89 15.96
CA HIS A 93 0.94 -18.38 16.95
C HIS A 93 1.81 -19.51 16.43
N ALA A 94 1.25 -20.47 15.67
CA ALA A 94 2.02 -21.57 15.09
C ALA A 94 3.07 -21.05 14.08
N LEU A 95 2.73 -20.06 13.26
CA LEU A 95 3.64 -19.41 12.31
C LEU A 95 4.76 -18.65 13.04
N ILE A 96 4.43 -17.92 14.09
CA ILE A 96 5.39 -17.18 14.93
C ILE A 96 6.34 -18.15 15.64
N GLN A 97 5.86 -19.30 16.10
CA GLN A 97 6.74 -20.34 16.68
C GLN A 97 7.73 -20.90 15.65
N ALA A 98 7.27 -21.11 14.40
CA ALA A 98 8.16 -21.56 13.33
C ALA A 98 9.20 -20.49 12.95
N TYR A 99 8.80 -19.21 12.93
CA TYR A 99 9.70 -18.06 12.79
C TYR A 99 10.76 -18.05 13.92
N GLY A 100 10.36 -18.26 15.15
CA GLY A 100 11.26 -18.31 16.31
C GLY A 100 12.40 -19.31 16.14
N GLN A 101 12.15 -20.44 15.47
CA GLN A 101 13.17 -21.47 15.20
C GLN A 101 14.24 -21.01 14.19
N VAL A 102 13.95 -20.06 13.33
CA VAL A 102 14.85 -19.57 12.29
C VAL A 102 15.42 -18.18 12.58
N ARG A 103 14.91 -17.49 13.59
CA ARG A 103 15.29 -16.11 13.92
C ARG A 103 16.79 -15.93 14.18
N ALA A 104 17.44 -16.91 14.82
CA ALA A 104 18.87 -16.84 15.09
C ALA A 104 19.70 -16.70 13.80
N ASN A 105 19.28 -17.39 12.72
CA ASN A 105 19.91 -17.26 11.42
C ASN A 105 19.60 -15.88 10.79
N LEU A 106 18.35 -15.45 10.82
CA LEU A 106 17.97 -14.13 10.30
C LEU A 106 18.79 -13.00 10.92
N LEU A 107 19.13 -13.10 12.20
CA LEU A 107 19.98 -12.11 12.89
C LEU A 107 21.44 -12.08 12.40
N LEU A 108 21.90 -13.06 11.63
CA LEU A 108 23.21 -13.03 10.98
C LEU A 108 23.21 -12.07 9.78
N HIS A 109 22.06 -11.84 9.16
CA HIS A 109 21.91 -11.08 7.91
C HIS A 109 21.50 -9.62 8.15
N ALA A 110 20.59 -9.37 9.10
CA ALA A 110 20.14 -8.02 9.42
C ALA A 110 19.80 -7.89 10.91
N LYS A 111 19.75 -6.66 11.39
CA LYS A 111 19.27 -6.33 12.75
C LYS A 111 17.77 -6.10 12.76
N GLY A 112 17.18 -6.05 13.94
CA GLY A 112 15.80 -5.58 14.11
C GLY A 112 14.72 -6.66 14.08
N TRP A 113 15.09 -7.94 13.95
CA TRP A 113 14.16 -9.07 14.03
C TRP A 113 13.57 -9.20 15.45
N PRO A 114 12.25 -9.00 15.64
CA PRO A 114 11.63 -9.15 16.95
C PRO A 114 11.71 -10.60 17.47
N SER A 115 11.60 -10.80 18.78
CA SER A 115 11.52 -12.16 19.30
C SER A 115 10.15 -12.80 19.00
N ALA A 116 10.09 -14.14 18.98
CA ALA A 116 8.83 -14.85 18.84
C ALA A 116 7.87 -14.55 20.00
N ASP A 117 8.39 -14.34 21.21
CA ASP A 117 7.59 -13.98 22.38
C ASP A 117 7.00 -12.58 22.23
N ASP A 118 7.79 -11.59 21.77
CA ASP A 118 7.30 -10.24 21.50
C ASP A 118 6.20 -10.25 20.43
N LEU A 119 6.39 -10.99 19.33
CA LEU A 119 5.38 -11.13 18.28
C LEU A 119 4.12 -11.85 18.78
N SER A 120 4.28 -12.92 19.57
CA SER A 120 3.13 -13.66 20.14
C SER A 120 2.29 -12.80 21.08
N ALA A 121 2.92 -11.88 21.81
CA ALA A 121 2.21 -10.94 22.67
C ALA A 121 1.40 -9.88 21.89
N LEU A 122 1.63 -9.74 20.58
CA LEU A 122 0.91 -8.83 19.68
C LEU A 122 -0.20 -9.53 18.86
N VAL A 123 -0.46 -10.81 19.13
CA VAL A 123 -1.58 -11.53 18.52
C VAL A 123 -2.84 -11.26 19.32
N PHE A 124 -3.88 -10.77 18.65
CA PHE A 124 -5.18 -10.43 19.24
C PHE A 124 -6.31 -11.04 18.40
N THR A 125 -7.53 -10.99 18.93
CA THR A 125 -8.74 -11.39 18.21
C THR A 125 -9.72 -10.23 18.10
N GLY A 126 -10.34 -10.11 16.92
CA GLY A 126 -11.57 -9.35 16.73
C GLY A 126 -12.79 -10.12 17.27
N GLN A 127 -13.99 -9.62 16.98
CA GLN A 127 -15.24 -10.33 17.27
C GLN A 127 -15.34 -11.60 16.41
N PRO A 128 -15.71 -12.75 17.01
CA PRO A 128 -15.92 -14.00 16.26
C PRO A 128 -17.30 -14.02 15.58
N ALA A 129 -17.66 -12.91 14.95
CA ALA A 129 -18.93 -12.73 14.25
C ALA A 129 -18.77 -11.67 13.14
N TYR A 130 -19.52 -11.83 12.06
CA TYR A 130 -19.40 -11.08 10.81
C TYR A 130 -19.94 -9.65 10.90
N GLY A 131 -19.19 -8.70 10.35
CA GLY A 131 -19.64 -7.38 9.96
C GLY A 131 -20.03 -6.45 11.11
N LEU A 132 -20.75 -5.38 10.78
CA LEU A 132 -21.19 -4.35 11.75
C LEU A 132 -22.13 -4.88 12.82
N ALA A 133 -22.90 -5.92 12.53
CA ALA A 133 -23.79 -6.54 13.52
C ALA A 133 -23.03 -7.15 14.72
N ALA A 134 -21.73 -7.43 14.54
CA ALA A 134 -20.86 -7.89 15.61
C ALA A 134 -20.32 -6.76 16.49
N THR A 135 -20.35 -5.51 16.02
CA THR A 135 -19.88 -4.33 16.74
C THR A 135 -20.99 -3.74 17.63
N GLY A 136 -20.65 -2.96 18.63
CA GLY A 136 -21.61 -2.27 19.48
C GLY A 136 -20.94 -1.54 20.63
N ALA A 137 -21.69 -0.62 21.27
CA ALA A 137 -21.17 0.21 22.36
C ALA A 137 -20.70 -0.63 23.59
N ASP A 138 -21.34 -1.77 23.80
CA ASP A 138 -21.07 -2.66 24.95
C ASP A 138 -20.10 -3.80 24.60
N ARG A 139 -19.50 -3.77 23.40
CA ARG A 139 -18.57 -4.77 22.91
C ARG A 139 -17.22 -4.13 22.67
N MET A 140 -16.18 -4.80 23.08
CA MET A 140 -14.80 -4.40 22.84
C MET A 140 -13.94 -5.66 22.75
N SER A 141 -13.51 -5.95 21.52
CA SER A 141 -12.59 -7.07 21.30
C SER A 141 -11.16 -6.68 21.69
N PRO A 142 -10.31 -7.64 22.06
CA PRO A 142 -8.88 -7.39 22.27
C PRO A 142 -8.20 -6.73 21.06
N GLY A 143 -8.64 -7.06 19.85
CA GLY A 143 -8.15 -6.45 18.62
C GLY A 143 -8.50 -4.97 18.49
N ALA A 144 -9.76 -4.60 18.79
CA ALA A 144 -10.18 -3.21 18.81
C ALA A 144 -9.45 -2.39 19.89
N GLU A 145 -9.25 -2.96 21.08
CA GLU A 145 -8.42 -2.34 22.12
C GLU A 145 -6.97 -2.14 21.69
N ALA A 146 -6.39 -3.11 20.96
CA ALA A 146 -5.02 -2.99 20.43
C ALA A 146 -4.90 -1.83 19.43
N ILE A 147 -5.88 -1.64 18.54
CA ILE A 147 -5.94 -0.51 17.61
C ILE A 147 -5.99 0.82 18.38
N LEU A 148 -6.83 0.90 19.40
CA LEU A 148 -6.94 2.12 20.22
C LEU A 148 -5.62 2.43 20.95
N ARG A 149 -5.00 1.43 21.58
CA ARG A 149 -3.70 1.61 22.26
C ARG A 149 -2.61 2.07 21.29
N ALA A 150 -2.54 1.47 20.10
CA ALA A 150 -1.55 1.86 19.09
C ALA A 150 -1.76 3.28 18.58
N GLY A 151 -3.01 3.69 18.30
CA GLY A 151 -3.34 5.04 17.86
C GLY A 151 -3.12 6.11 18.94
N ASP A 152 -3.22 5.75 20.22
CA ASP A 152 -3.00 6.64 21.37
C ASP A 152 -1.51 6.88 21.67
N ARG A 153 -0.62 6.05 21.15
CA ARG A 153 0.82 6.27 21.37
C ARG A 153 1.23 7.67 20.92
N GLU A 154 2.08 8.31 21.72
CA GLU A 154 2.75 9.56 21.35
C GLU A 154 3.88 9.26 20.35
N ASP A 155 3.47 9.03 19.11
CA ASP A 155 4.34 8.76 17.97
C ASP A 155 3.81 9.57 16.78
N SER A 156 4.67 10.33 16.13
CA SER A 156 4.31 11.16 14.98
C SER A 156 4.22 10.38 13.68
N ARG A 157 4.75 9.15 13.64
CA ARG A 157 4.66 8.29 12.46
C ARG A 157 3.21 7.80 12.28
N PRO A 158 2.71 7.74 11.06
CA PRO A 158 1.39 7.18 10.81
C PRO A 158 1.33 5.70 11.21
N LEU A 159 0.13 5.26 11.62
CA LEU A 159 -0.18 3.87 11.92
C LEU A 159 -0.89 3.26 10.71
N TRP A 160 -0.23 2.34 10.03
CA TRP A 160 -0.81 1.58 8.94
C TRP A 160 -1.65 0.43 9.46
N ILE A 161 -2.87 0.30 8.95
CA ILE A 161 -3.79 -0.80 9.23
C ILE A 161 -4.05 -1.54 7.92
N CYS A 162 -3.41 -2.69 7.80
CA CYS A 162 -3.52 -3.58 6.65
C CYS A 162 -4.67 -4.56 6.90
N ILE A 163 -5.77 -4.44 6.15
CA ILE A 163 -6.97 -5.26 6.31
C ILE A 163 -6.98 -6.31 5.20
N TRP A 164 -6.88 -7.56 5.58
CA TRP A 164 -6.86 -8.74 4.72
C TRP A 164 -8.25 -9.40 4.62
N GLY A 165 -9.00 -9.36 5.73
CA GLY A 165 -10.36 -9.85 5.83
C GLY A 165 -11.40 -8.73 5.98
N GLY A 166 -12.37 -8.90 6.90
CA GLY A 166 -13.38 -7.89 7.23
C GLY A 166 -12.81 -6.74 8.04
N ALA A 167 -13.42 -5.58 7.89
CA ALA A 167 -13.01 -4.35 8.56
C ALA A 167 -13.72 -4.12 9.92
N ASN A 168 -14.54 -5.06 10.38
CA ASN A 168 -15.41 -4.87 11.56
C ASN A 168 -14.63 -4.58 12.86
N THR A 169 -13.41 -5.11 13.03
CA THR A 169 -12.58 -4.80 14.20
C THR A 169 -12.12 -3.35 14.22
N LEU A 170 -11.76 -2.78 13.05
CA LEU A 170 -11.48 -1.35 12.95
C LEU A 170 -12.73 -0.52 13.16
N ALA A 171 -13.89 -0.94 12.63
CA ALA A 171 -15.17 -0.26 12.85
C ALA A 171 -15.54 -0.25 14.32
N GLU A 172 -15.32 -1.33 15.05
CA GLU A 172 -15.55 -1.43 16.51
C GLU A 172 -14.68 -0.42 17.27
N ALA A 173 -13.38 -0.35 16.96
CA ALA A 173 -12.46 0.61 17.58
C ALA A 173 -12.91 2.06 17.32
N LEU A 174 -13.23 2.40 16.07
CA LEU A 174 -13.66 3.74 15.67
C LEU A 174 -15.03 4.11 16.25
N LEU A 175 -15.98 3.18 16.36
CA LEU A 175 -17.26 3.39 17.00
C LEU A 175 -17.07 3.72 18.48
N HIS A 176 -16.27 2.92 19.18
CA HIS A 176 -15.97 3.15 20.60
C HIS A 176 -15.26 4.51 20.81
N LEU A 177 -14.28 4.82 19.98
CA LEU A 177 -13.57 6.12 19.99
C LEU A 177 -14.58 7.29 19.91
N ARG A 178 -15.51 7.23 18.95
CA ARG A 178 -16.52 8.27 18.73
C ARG A 178 -17.51 8.39 19.89
N LEU A 179 -17.86 7.29 20.52
CA LEU A 179 -18.80 7.28 21.65
C LEU A 179 -18.19 7.76 22.97
N THR A 180 -16.87 7.65 23.13
CA THR A 180 -16.18 7.89 24.40
C THR A 180 -15.31 9.15 24.41
N ARG A 181 -15.03 9.75 23.26
CA ARG A 181 -14.11 10.90 23.15
C ARG A 181 -14.76 12.12 22.54
N GLN A 182 -14.17 13.28 22.85
CA GLN A 182 -14.58 14.53 22.22
C GLN A 182 -14.19 14.54 20.74
N PRO A 183 -14.93 15.25 19.87
CA PRO A 183 -14.70 15.28 18.43
C PRO A 183 -13.25 15.58 18.01
N ASP A 184 -12.61 16.58 18.62
CA ASP A 184 -11.21 16.94 18.31
C ASP A 184 -10.23 15.81 18.61
N ALA A 185 -10.51 15.02 19.66
CA ALA A 185 -9.67 13.85 19.99
C ALA A 185 -9.89 12.69 19.00
N VAL A 186 -11.13 12.54 18.50
CA VAL A 186 -11.44 11.57 17.42
C VAL A 186 -10.71 11.97 16.14
N GLU A 187 -10.75 13.24 15.75
CA GLU A 187 -10.09 13.76 14.56
C GLU A 187 -8.58 13.51 14.61
N LYS A 188 -7.92 13.94 15.69
CA LYS A 188 -6.48 13.72 15.90
C LYS A 188 -6.05 12.25 15.89
N PHE A 189 -6.92 11.36 16.37
CA PHE A 189 -6.67 9.93 16.32
C PHE A 189 -6.74 9.42 14.88
N VAL A 190 -7.81 9.78 14.15
CA VAL A 190 -8.07 9.33 12.79
C VAL A 190 -7.02 9.85 11.80
N GLU A 191 -6.52 11.06 11.98
CA GLU A 191 -5.45 11.65 11.16
C GLU A 191 -4.15 10.83 11.16
N LYS A 192 -3.87 10.10 12.24
CA LYS A 192 -2.69 9.22 12.31
C LYS A 192 -2.85 7.92 11.52
N LEU A 193 -4.07 7.52 11.19
CA LEU A 193 -4.33 6.22 10.58
C LEU A 193 -4.14 6.24 9.07
N ARG A 194 -3.59 5.13 8.55
CA ARG A 194 -3.51 4.81 7.12
C ARG A 194 -4.06 3.43 6.91
N VAL A 195 -5.21 3.33 6.27
CA VAL A 195 -5.85 2.04 6.01
C VAL A 195 -5.56 1.59 4.59
N TYR A 196 -5.08 0.37 4.45
CA TYR A 196 -5.07 -0.34 3.18
C TYR A 196 -5.89 -1.61 3.33
N SER A 197 -7.05 -1.64 2.70
CA SER A 197 -7.93 -2.81 2.65
C SER A 197 -7.80 -3.52 1.31
N ILE A 198 -7.58 -4.82 1.34
CA ILE A 198 -7.49 -5.64 0.13
C ILE A 198 -8.80 -5.58 -0.66
N SER A 199 -9.94 -5.68 0.04
CA SER A 199 -11.27 -5.45 -0.53
C SER A 199 -12.28 -5.22 0.59
N ASP A 200 -13.55 -4.97 0.26
CA ASP A 200 -14.63 -4.93 1.23
C ASP A 200 -15.15 -6.35 1.49
N GLN A 201 -14.57 -7.03 2.48
CA GLN A 201 -14.95 -8.40 2.84
C GLN A 201 -16.01 -8.47 3.95
N ASP A 202 -16.59 -7.33 4.34
CA ASP A 202 -17.79 -7.19 5.15
C ASP A 202 -18.46 -5.83 4.89
N ASP A 203 -19.53 -5.51 5.62
CA ASP A 203 -20.25 -4.24 5.51
C ASP A 203 -19.60 -3.09 6.29
N ALA A 204 -18.52 -3.35 7.01
CA ALA A 204 -17.86 -2.35 7.87
C ALA A 204 -16.99 -1.37 7.09
N GLY A 205 -16.30 -1.80 6.00
CA GLY A 205 -15.43 -0.93 5.22
C GLY A 205 -16.16 0.28 4.66
N TRP A 206 -17.31 0.05 4.00
CA TRP A 206 -18.15 1.11 3.49
C TRP A 206 -18.69 2.04 4.62
N TRP A 207 -19.10 1.47 5.77
CA TRP A 207 -19.55 2.23 6.93
C TRP A 207 -18.42 3.13 7.46
N ILE A 208 -17.20 2.62 7.60
CA ILE A 208 -16.03 3.40 8.05
C ILE A 208 -15.81 4.61 7.14
N ARG A 209 -15.76 4.39 5.82
CA ARG A 209 -15.50 5.47 4.85
C ARG A 209 -16.58 6.55 4.86
N ARG A 210 -17.84 6.17 5.13
CA ARG A 210 -18.96 7.11 5.25
C ARG A 210 -18.91 7.90 6.56
N GLU A 211 -18.64 7.23 7.67
CA GLU A 211 -18.74 7.83 9.01
C GLU A 211 -17.46 8.59 9.41
N PHE A 212 -16.33 8.27 8.82
CA PHE A 212 -15.02 8.90 9.03
C PHE A 212 -14.43 9.41 7.70
N PRO A 213 -15.04 10.44 7.09
CA PRO A 213 -14.65 10.88 5.74
C PRO A 213 -13.24 11.44 5.65
N GLN A 214 -12.61 11.85 6.76
CA GLN A 214 -11.23 12.32 6.82
C GLN A 214 -10.21 11.18 6.88
N LEU A 215 -10.62 9.94 7.15
CA LEU A 215 -9.72 8.80 7.27
C LEU A 215 -9.04 8.50 5.92
N PHE A 216 -7.72 8.43 5.91
CA PHE A 216 -6.98 7.93 4.76
C PHE A 216 -7.31 6.46 4.50
N TYR A 217 -7.73 6.13 3.28
CA TYR A 217 -8.20 4.80 2.94
C TYR A 217 -7.79 4.42 1.51
N ILE A 218 -7.12 3.28 1.37
CA ILE A 218 -6.81 2.64 0.08
C ILE A 218 -7.69 1.41 -0.04
N VAL A 219 -8.51 1.34 -1.07
CA VAL A 219 -9.29 0.14 -1.43
C VAL A 219 -9.83 0.27 -2.86
N GLU A 220 -9.98 -0.85 -3.55
CA GLU A 220 -10.93 -0.95 -4.65
C GLU A 220 -12.26 -1.46 -4.08
N PRO A 221 -13.29 -0.60 -3.97
CA PRO A 221 -14.58 -1.00 -3.46
C PRO A 221 -15.23 -1.99 -4.42
N SER A 222 -15.42 -3.21 -3.97
CA SER A 222 -16.01 -4.27 -4.78
C SER A 222 -16.88 -5.17 -3.92
N THR A 223 -17.89 -5.78 -4.53
CA THR A 223 -18.59 -6.91 -3.93
C THR A 223 -17.85 -8.20 -4.25
N GLN A 224 -17.91 -9.19 -3.36
CA GLN A 224 -17.22 -10.49 -3.54
C GLN A 224 -17.72 -11.29 -4.75
N VAL A 225 -18.80 -10.87 -5.38
CA VAL A 225 -19.38 -11.51 -6.57
C VAL A 225 -19.30 -10.66 -7.83
N GLY A 226 -18.70 -9.46 -7.71
CA GLY A 226 -18.52 -8.55 -8.85
C GLY A 226 -17.21 -8.80 -9.58
N ASP A 227 -17.17 -8.47 -10.86
CA ASP A 227 -15.93 -8.54 -11.66
C ASP A 227 -14.83 -7.66 -11.10
N GLU A 228 -15.20 -6.55 -10.41
CA GLU A 228 -14.29 -5.61 -9.78
C GLU A 228 -13.34 -6.30 -8.78
N TYR A 229 -13.84 -7.29 -8.02
CA TYR A 229 -13.02 -8.08 -7.10
C TYR A 229 -11.85 -8.76 -7.81
N TYR A 230 -12.12 -9.42 -8.94
CA TYR A 230 -11.11 -10.16 -9.70
C TYR A 230 -10.13 -9.27 -10.44
N TYR A 231 -10.52 -8.02 -10.76
CA TYR A 231 -9.70 -7.05 -11.49
C TYR A 231 -9.10 -5.99 -10.58
N ALA A 232 -9.25 -6.10 -9.27
CA ALA A 232 -8.65 -5.17 -8.33
C ALA A 232 -7.12 -5.16 -8.44
N THR A 233 -6.51 -4.00 -8.19
CA THR A 233 -5.05 -3.79 -8.29
C THR A 233 -4.26 -4.84 -7.50
N TRP A 234 -4.71 -5.19 -6.29
CA TRP A 234 -4.01 -6.14 -5.42
C TRP A 234 -3.86 -7.53 -6.05
N THR A 235 -4.76 -7.93 -6.96
CA THR A 235 -4.64 -9.22 -7.66
C THR A 235 -3.40 -9.31 -8.53
N GLY A 236 -2.73 -8.19 -8.82
CA GLY A 236 -1.44 -8.13 -9.51
C GLY A 236 -0.31 -8.89 -8.82
N ILE A 237 -0.49 -9.31 -7.56
CA ILE A 237 0.50 -10.16 -6.87
C ILE A 237 0.70 -11.50 -7.58
N SER A 238 -0.41 -12.15 -8.03
CA SER A 238 -0.40 -13.44 -8.72
C SER A 238 -1.70 -13.78 -9.46
N GLY A 239 -2.65 -12.86 -9.53
CA GLY A 239 -3.99 -13.09 -10.09
C GLY A 239 -4.00 -13.46 -11.58
N ASP A 240 -2.90 -13.22 -12.30
CA ASP A 240 -2.66 -13.69 -13.66
C ASP A 240 -2.72 -15.21 -13.79
N VAL A 241 -2.42 -15.95 -12.73
CA VAL A 241 -2.51 -17.41 -12.70
C VAL A 241 -3.95 -17.89 -12.55
N PHE A 242 -4.72 -17.28 -11.63
CA PHE A 242 -6.07 -17.73 -11.27
C PHE A 242 -7.16 -16.94 -11.99
N TYR A 243 -7.09 -15.62 -11.97
CA TYR A 243 -8.10 -14.74 -12.53
C TYR A 243 -7.83 -14.39 -13.98
N ARG A 244 -6.64 -14.75 -14.50
CA ARG A 244 -6.19 -14.51 -15.88
C ARG A 244 -6.24 -13.04 -16.28
N ASN A 245 -5.99 -12.16 -15.33
CA ASN A 245 -6.04 -10.71 -15.51
C ASN A 245 -4.66 -10.03 -15.62
N GLY A 246 -3.59 -10.81 -15.50
CA GLY A 246 -2.20 -10.33 -15.56
C GLY A 246 -1.54 -10.60 -16.91
N ALA A 247 -2.23 -10.32 -18.03
CA ALA A 247 -1.64 -10.48 -19.36
C ALA A 247 -0.30 -9.74 -19.47
N GLY A 248 0.73 -10.43 -19.97
CA GLY A 248 2.10 -9.90 -20.09
C GLY A 248 2.99 -10.12 -18.87
N ALA A 249 2.43 -10.50 -17.72
CA ALA A 249 3.19 -10.74 -16.50
C ALA A 249 4.08 -12.01 -16.59
N ASP A 250 5.22 -12.01 -15.94
CA ASP A 250 6.00 -13.22 -15.71
C ASP A 250 5.37 -14.04 -14.58
N THR A 251 4.95 -15.27 -14.90
CA THR A 251 4.30 -16.17 -13.95
C THR A 251 5.25 -17.20 -13.32
N LYS A 252 6.53 -17.22 -13.71
CA LYS A 252 7.49 -18.24 -13.27
C LYS A 252 7.63 -18.28 -11.76
N THR A 253 7.74 -17.12 -11.12
CA THR A 253 8.00 -16.97 -9.69
C THR A 253 6.77 -17.14 -8.80
N VAL A 254 5.57 -17.33 -9.39
CA VAL A 254 4.31 -17.55 -8.66
C VAL A 254 3.78 -18.99 -8.84
N THR A 255 4.57 -19.88 -9.38
CA THR A 255 4.20 -21.29 -9.52
C THR A 255 4.45 -22.07 -8.21
N ASN A 256 3.65 -23.13 -7.97
CA ASN A 256 3.92 -24.01 -6.83
C ASN A 256 5.30 -24.67 -6.89
N GLN A 257 5.84 -24.92 -8.10
CA GLN A 257 7.20 -25.45 -8.25
C GLN A 257 8.24 -24.46 -7.73
N TRP A 258 8.19 -23.20 -8.19
CA TRP A 258 9.11 -22.15 -7.73
C TRP A 258 9.02 -21.96 -6.21
N LEU A 259 7.79 -21.97 -5.67
CA LEU A 259 7.55 -21.85 -4.24
C LEU A 259 8.05 -23.06 -3.43
N ASP A 260 8.02 -24.28 -4.00
CA ASP A 260 8.65 -25.45 -3.38
C ASP A 260 10.16 -25.27 -3.28
N GLU A 261 10.80 -24.85 -4.39
CA GLU A 261 12.25 -24.72 -4.50
C GLU A 261 12.79 -23.58 -3.63
N ASN A 262 12.13 -22.43 -3.62
CA ASN A 262 12.65 -21.19 -3.03
C ASN A 262 12.07 -20.84 -1.65
N VAL A 263 10.90 -21.40 -1.28
CA VAL A 263 10.19 -21.05 -0.04
C VAL A 263 9.98 -22.28 0.84
N ARG A 264 9.15 -23.23 0.41
CA ARG A 264 8.68 -24.33 1.29
C ARG A 264 9.77 -25.27 1.75
N ASN A 265 10.81 -25.48 0.96
CA ASN A 265 11.95 -26.35 1.32
C ASN A 265 13.00 -25.64 2.19
N GLN A 266 12.75 -24.39 2.63
CA GLN A 266 13.66 -23.59 3.43
C GLN A 266 13.25 -23.54 4.90
N GLY A 267 13.92 -24.29 5.74
CA GLY A 267 13.80 -24.21 7.19
C GLY A 267 12.42 -24.53 7.78
N ALA A 268 12.24 -24.18 9.04
CA ALA A 268 10.98 -24.42 9.76
C ALA A 268 9.87 -23.50 9.28
N LEU A 269 10.19 -22.22 9.02
CA LEU A 269 9.20 -21.24 8.59
C LEU A 269 8.72 -21.52 7.16
N GLY A 270 9.61 -21.90 6.23
CA GLY A 270 9.25 -22.25 4.87
C GLY A 270 8.26 -23.42 4.78
N LYS A 271 8.41 -24.41 5.66
CA LYS A 271 7.49 -25.56 5.76
C LYS A 271 6.06 -25.16 6.12
N MET A 272 5.89 -24.01 6.75
CA MET A 272 4.57 -23.46 7.11
C MET A 272 3.90 -22.72 5.95
N TYR A 273 4.60 -22.48 4.84
CA TYR A 273 4.05 -21.83 3.67
C TYR A 273 3.19 -22.82 2.86
N PRO A 274 1.86 -22.67 2.81
CA PRO A 274 0.99 -23.66 2.18
C PRO A 274 1.12 -23.66 0.65
N ARG A 275 0.52 -24.65 0.01
CA ARG A 275 0.27 -24.60 -1.44
C ARG A 275 -0.92 -23.70 -1.69
N PHE A 276 -0.83 -22.85 -2.69
CA PHE A 276 -1.93 -21.97 -3.02
C PHE A 276 -3.10 -22.73 -3.66
N ALA A 277 -4.32 -22.29 -3.38
CA ALA A 277 -5.56 -22.87 -3.95
C ALA A 277 -6.23 -21.92 -4.93
N PHE A 278 -6.47 -20.67 -4.56
CA PHE A 278 -7.16 -19.66 -5.37
C PHE A 278 -6.24 -18.55 -5.83
N ILE A 279 -5.46 -17.98 -4.93
CA ILE A 279 -4.46 -16.96 -5.22
C ILE A 279 -3.23 -17.19 -4.32
N MET A 280 -2.06 -16.77 -4.75
CA MET A 280 -0.86 -16.73 -3.93
C MET A 280 -0.78 -15.34 -3.28
N GLU A 281 -0.85 -15.28 -1.94
CA GLU A 281 -0.58 -14.05 -1.18
C GLU A 281 -1.45 -12.85 -1.56
N GLY A 282 -2.78 -13.04 -1.65
CA GLY A 282 -3.72 -11.96 -1.99
C GLY A 282 -3.60 -10.72 -1.11
N ASP A 283 -3.18 -10.88 0.15
CA ASP A 283 -3.12 -9.83 1.16
C ASP A 283 -1.78 -9.09 1.22
N THR A 284 -0.73 -9.70 0.68
CA THR A 284 0.64 -9.18 0.70
C THR A 284 0.79 -7.76 0.15
N PRO A 285 0.09 -7.32 -0.91
CA PRO A 285 0.19 -5.95 -1.41
C PRO A 285 -0.07 -4.88 -0.35
N SER A 286 -0.89 -5.15 0.66
CA SER A 286 -1.25 -4.19 1.70
C SER A 286 -0.06 -3.70 2.54
N PHE A 287 0.97 -4.52 2.71
CA PHE A 287 2.18 -4.15 3.45
C PHE A 287 3.46 -4.11 2.58
N LEU A 288 3.43 -4.74 1.41
CA LEU A 288 4.61 -4.83 0.53
C LEU A 288 5.11 -3.44 0.07
N GLY A 289 4.17 -2.49 -0.09
CA GLY A 289 4.50 -1.10 -0.42
C GLY A 289 5.10 -0.30 0.73
N LEU A 290 5.12 -0.85 1.95
CA LEU A 290 5.68 -0.20 3.14
C LEU A 290 7.16 -0.53 3.34
N ILE A 291 7.71 -1.49 2.59
CA ILE A 291 9.11 -1.88 2.66
C ILE A 291 9.97 -0.74 2.12
N ASP A 292 11.01 -0.37 2.89
CA ASP A 292 11.94 0.70 2.54
C ASP A 292 12.99 0.22 1.51
N ASN A 293 12.53 0.03 0.27
CA ASN A 293 13.34 -0.45 -0.86
C ASN A 293 13.78 0.68 -1.83
N GLY A 294 13.45 1.95 -1.51
CA GLY A 294 13.77 3.12 -2.33
C GLY A 294 12.72 3.50 -3.38
N LEU A 295 11.60 2.77 -3.47
CA LEU A 295 10.42 3.16 -4.27
C LEU A 295 9.51 4.15 -3.54
N ASP A 296 9.56 4.19 -2.20
CA ASP A 296 8.86 5.15 -1.33
C ASP A 296 7.33 5.23 -1.54
N SER A 297 6.70 4.15 -1.95
CA SER A 297 5.26 4.14 -2.27
C SER A 297 4.35 4.39 -1.06
N TYR A 298 4.84 4.14 0.17
CA TYR A 298 4.11 4.44 1.40
C TYR A 298 3.97 5.94 1.67
N ARG A 299 4.86 6.77 1.12
CA ARG A 299 4.81 8.22 1.32
C ARG A 299 3.59 8.84 0.62
N ARG A 300 3.22 8.30 -0.55
CA ARG A 300 2.04 8.72 -1.30
C ARG A 300 1.61 7.60 -2.26
N PRO A 301 0.35 7.12 -2.21
CA PRO A 301 -0.08 5.94 -2.96
C PRO A 301 0.06 6.03 -4.48
N ASP A 302 0.05 7.23 -5.05
CA ASP A 302 0.22 7.44 -6.49
C ASP A 302 1.67 7.46 -6.96
N TRP A 303 2.63 7.31 -6.04
CA TRP A 303 4.02 7.12 -6.44
C TRP A 303 4.28 5.72 -6.97
N GLY A 304 3.57 4.71 -6.47
CA GLY A 304 3.69 3.33 -6.92
C GLY A 304 4.95 2.63 -6.46
N GLY A 305 4.84 1.33 -6.30
CA GLY A 305 5.90 0.43 -5.83
C GLY A 305 5.35 -0.98 -5.68
N TRP A 306 5.98 -1.81 -4.85
CA TRP A 306 5.62 -3.23 -4.69
C TRP A 306 4.18 -3.47 -4.23
N GLY A 307 3.57 -2.54 -3.49
CA GLY A 307 2.17 -2.62 -3.04
C GLY A 307 1.14 -2.07 -4.04
N GLY A 308 1.59 -1.68 -5.23
CA GLY A 308 0.74 -1.11 -6.26
C GLY A 308 0.77 0.42 -6.33
N ARG A 309 -0.03 0.98 -7.24
CA ARG A 309 -0.21 2.41 -7.43
C ARG A 309 -1.69 2.75 -7.45
N TYR A 310 -2.09 3.81 -6.77
CA TYR A 310 -3.47 4.22 -6.61
C TYR A 310 -3.64 5.69 -6.97
N ILE A 311 -4.87 6.09 -7.32
CA ILE A 311 -5.26 7.48 -7.56
C ILE A 311 -6.30 7.91 -6.56
N TYR A 312 -6.37 9.22 -6.26
CA TYR A 312 -7.35 9.78 -5.35
C TYR A 312 -8.60 10.17 -6.13
N ARG A 313 -9.68 9.38 -6.02
CA ARG A 313 -10.94 9.53 -6.76
C ARG A 313 -12.12 9.09 -5.91
N GLN A 314 -13.31 9.52 -6.31
CA GLN A 314 -14.56 9.03 -5.74
C GLN A 314 -15.10 7.90 -6.64
N PRO A 315 -15.02 6.63 -6.22
CA PRO A 315 -15.62 5.53 -6.95
C PRO A 315 -17.15 5.61 -6.96
N HIS A 316 -17.77 4.90 -7.88
CA HIS A 316 -19.24 4.83 -7.95
C HIS A 316 -19.80 4.20 -6.66
N GLY A 317 -20.80 4.84 -6.07
CA GLY A 317 -21.40 4.41 -4.80
C GLY A 317 -20.71 4.91 -3.53
N GLU A 318 -19.49 5.43 -3.62
CA GLU A 318 -18.81 6.04 -2.48
C GLU A 318 -19.29 7.48 -2.22
N SER A 319 -19.31 7.88 -0.97
CA SER A 319 -19.73 9.23 -0.55
C SER A 319 -18.63 10.28 -0.68
N ARG A 320 -17.39 9.86 -0.89
CA ARG A 320 -16.19 10.72 -0.95
C ARG A 320 -15.08 10.15 -1.83
N SER A 321 -14.08 10.95 -2.11
CA SER A 321 -12.83 10.46 -2.72
C SER A 321 -12.03 9.62 -1.72
N ILE A 322 -11.41 8.56 -2.23
CA ILE A 322 -10.47 7.65 -1.55
C ILE A 322 -9.32 7.33 -2.51
N TRP A 323 -8.31 6.66 -2.02
CA TRP A 323 -7.29 6.06 -2.86
C TRP A 323 -7.81 4.74 -3.45
N THR A 324 -7.86 4.65 -4.77
CA THR A 324 -8.45 3.53 -5.50
C THR A 324 -7.81 3.39 -6.88
N GLN A 325 -8.18 2.36 -7.63
CA GLN A 325 -7.69 2.20 -9.01
C GLN A 325 -8.39 3.12 -10.03
N GLY A 326 -9.63 3.55 -9.78
CA GLY A 326 -10.40 4.35 -10.72
C GLY A 326 -10.87 3.55 -11.94
N GLY A 327 -11.18 4.26 -13.04
CA GLY A 327 -11.62 3.62 -14.29
C GLY A 327 -13.06 3.12 -14.30
N ASP A 328 -13.86 3.48 -13.31
CA ASP A 328 -15.29 3.21 -13.25
C ASP A 328 -16.13 4.09 -14.22
N LEU A 329 -17.44 3.90 -14.21
CA LEU A 329 -18.37 4.66 -15.08
C LEU A 329 -18.29 6.18 -14.86
N SER A 330 -17.84 6.64 -13.73
CA SER A 330 -17.75 8.06 -13.38
C SER A 330 -16.40 8.70 -13.68
N SER A 331 -15.35 7.90 -13.89
CA SER A 331 -14.00 8.38 -14.12
C SER A 331 -13.26 7.56 -15.18
N ARG A 332 -12.70 8.26 -16.17
CA ARG A 332 -11.77 7.66 -17.15
C ARG A 332 -10.33 7.65 -16.66
N ILE A 333 -10.06 8.27 -15.51
CA ILE A 333 -8.73 8.31 -14.92
C ILE A 333 -8.54 7.04 -14.12
N THR A 334 -7.44 6.34 -14.39
CA THR A 334 -7.10 5.06 -13.78
C THR A 334 -5.71 5.11 -13.15
N SER A 335 -5.44 4.14 -12.28
CA SER A 335 -4.10 3.91 -11.74
C SER A 335 -3.22 3.06 -12.66
N GLN A 336 -3.67 2.69 -13.84
CA GLN A 336 -3.01 1.74 -14.74
C GLN A 336 -1.58 2.14 -15.09
N ASP A 337 -0.69 1.15 -15.07
CA ASP A 337 0.65 1.25 -15.62
C ASP A 337 0.72 0.55 -16.98
N THR A 338 1.56 1.08 -17.87
CA THR A 338 1.88 0.45 -19.15
C THR A 338 3.26 -0.17 -19.08
N VAL A 339 3.34 -1.48 -19.21
CA VAL A 339 4.56 -2.27 -18.99
C VAL A 339 4.80 -3.21 -20.17
N THR A 340 6.07 -3.38 -20.53
CA THR A 340 6.48 -4.38 -21.51
C THR A 340 6.38 -5.76 -20.89
N GLY A 341 5.56 -6.63 -21.47
CA GLY A 341 5.40 -8.00 -21.02
C GLY A 341 6.52 -8.94 -21.47
N THR A 342 6.46 -10.18 -21.01
CA THR A 342 7.46 -11.23 -21.35
C THR A 342 7.54 -11.57 -22.84
N ASP A 343 6.50 -11.24 -23.61
CA ASP A 343 6.45 -11.40 -25.06
C ASP A 343 6.90 -10.15 -25.85
N GLY A 344 7.40 -9.13 -25.14
CA GLY A 344 7.86 -7.86 -25.71
C GLY A 344 6.75 -6.88 -26.10
N LYS A 345 5.48 -7.19 -25.86
CA LYS A 345 4.36 -6.28 -26.11
C LYS A 345 4.07 -5.37 -24.92
N GLN A 346 3.38 -4.27 -25.18
CA GLN A 346 2.91 -3.36 -24.14
C GLN A 346 1.56 -3.83 -23.58
N TYR A 347 1.47 -3.86 -22.26
CA TYR A 347 0.26 -4.20 -21.51
C TYR A 347 -0.07 -3.07 -20.54
N THR A 348 -1.35 -2.69 -20.49
CA THR A 348 -1.84 -1.61 -19.61
C THR A 348 -2.93 -2.15 -18.72
N SER A 349 -2.68 -2.16 -17.41
CA SER A 349 -3.66 -2.60 -16.40
C SER A 349 -3.36 -2.05 -15.02
N ASP A 350 -4.32 -2.12 -14.11
CA ASP A 350 -4.14 -1.77 -12.70
C ASP A 350 -3.23 -2.79 -12.00
N GLN A 351 -3.33 -4.08 -12.36
CA GLN A 351 -2.48 -5.15 -11.86
C GLN A 351 -1.01 -4.96 -12.26
N ALA A 352 -0.75 -4.32 -13.42
CA ALA A 352 0.62 -4.02 -13.87
C ALA A 352 1.39 -3.13 -12.89
N THR A 353 0.71 -2.35 -12.09
CA THR A 353 1.33 -1.50 -11.05
C THR A 353 2.02 -2.33 -9.97
N ILE A 354 1.66 -3.61 -9.83
CA ILE A 354 2.28 -4.58 -8.91
C ILE A 354 3.18 -5.54 -9.69
N TRP A 355 2.67 -6.25 -10.71
CA TRP A 355 3.43 -7.33 -11.33
C TRP A 355 4.68 -6.85 -12.10
N ARG A 356 4.77 -5.55 -12.46
CA ARG A 356 6.01 -4.98 -13.02
C ARG A 356 7.23 -5.12 -12.10
N TRP A 357 6.99 -5.26 -10.79
CA TRP A 357 8.02 -5.41 -9.76
C TRP A 357 8.19 -6.87 -9.30
N ARG A 358 7.42 -7.81 -9.89
CA ARG A 358 7.29 -9.18 -9.37
C ARG A 358 8.62 -9.91 -9.27
N GLU A 359 9.46 -9.84 -10.28
CA GLU A 359 10.75 -10.51 -10.24
C GLU A 359 11.57 -10.06 -9.04
N ALA A 360 11.64 -8.75 -8.80
CA ALA A 360 12.39 -8.19 -7.69
C ALA A 360 11.81 -8.59 -6.32
N PHE A 361 10.51 -8.44 -6.09
CA PHE A 361 9.97 -8.80 -4.77
C PHE A 361 9.91 -10.30 -4.52
N GLN A 362 9.84 -11.14 -5.54
CA GLN A 362 9.91 -12.59 -5.39
C GLN A 362 11.35 -13.05 -5.14
N ASN A 363 12.32 -12.47 -5.82
CA ASN A 363 13.74 -12.75 -5.57
C ASN A 363 14.17 -12.31 -4.17
N ASP A 364 13.73 -11.14 -3.72
CA ASP A 364 13.96 -10.66 -2.35
C ASP A 364 13.34 -11.61 -1.30
N PHE A 365 12.11 -12.08 -1.55
CA PHE A 365 11.48 -13.08 -0.70
C PHE A 365 12.26 -14.39 -0.65
N ALA A 366 12.73 -14.87 -1.79
CA ALA A 366 13.54 -16.09 -1.87
C ALA A 366 14.88 -15.95 -1.12
N ALA A 367 15.54 -14.79 -1.24
CA ALA A 367 16.77 -14.50 -0.51
C ALA A 367 16.53 -14.48 1.00
N ARG A 368 15.52 -13.72 1.47
CA ARG A 368 15.16 -13.67 2.90
C ARG A 368 14.75 -15.04 3.43
N MET A 369 14.06 -15.86 2.62
CA MET A 369 13.75 -17.24 3.01
C MET A 369 15.03 -18.08 3.10
N SER A 370 16.00 -17.90 2.22
CA SER A 370 17.30 -18.59 2.29
C SER A 370 18.09 -18.19 3.54
N TRP A 371 17.96 -16.94 4.03
CA TRP A 371 18.57 -16.46 5.28
C TRP A 371 18.11 -17.26 6.51
N THR A 372 16.97 -17.94 6.44
CA THR A 372 16.48 -18.78 7.52
C THR A 372 17.34 -20.03 7.78
N VAL A 373 18.15 -20.43 6.79
CA VAL A 373 18.95 -21.68 6.82
C VAL A 373 20.42 -21.50 6.46
N ARG A 374 20.82 -20.34 5.94
CA ARG A 374 22.20 -20.04 5.52
C ARG A 374 22.84 -19.02 6.45
N ASP A 375 24.16 -19.05 6.54
CA ASP A 375 24.93 -17.98 7.15
C ASP A 375 25.15 -16.82 6.13
N TYR A 376 25.67 -15.69 6.61
CA TYR A 376 25.89 -14.50 5.83
C TYR A 376 26.71 -14.75 4.56
N ALA A 377 27.82 -15.48 4.67
CA ALA A 377 28.76 -15.69 3.57
C ALA A 377 28.19 -16.56 2.42
N HIS A 378 27.09 -17.28 2.67
CA HIS A 378 26.47 -18.20 1.71
C HIS A 378 25.07 -17.74 1.26
N ALA A 379 24.69 -16.52 1.58
CA ALA A 379 23.43 -15.92 1.18
C ALA A 379 23.68 -14.65 0.34
N ASN A 380 22.66 -14.20 -0.35
CA ASN A 380 22.71 -12.95 -1.12
C ASN A 380 22.04 -11.81 -0.37
N HIS A 381 22.58 -10.58 -0.51
CA HIS A 381 22.10 -9.36 0.13
C HIS A 381 21.92 -8.25 -0.90
N ASN A 382 20.97 -7.35 -0.63
CA ASN A 382 20.62 -6.29 -1.56
C ASN A 382 21.76 -5.28 -1.77
N PRO A 383 21.95 -4.77 -3.00
CA PRO A 383 22.87 -3.66 -3.27
C PRO A 383 22.59 -2.44 -2.39
N GLU A 384 23.64 -1.79 -1.91
CA GLU A 384 23.59 -0.52 -1.19
C GLU A 384 23.82 0.66 -2.12
N LEU A 385 22.88 1.58 -2.18
CA LEU A 385 22.85 2.66 -3.16
C LEU A 385 23.36 3.98 -2.59
N GLU A 386 24.19 4.65 -3.40
CA GLU A 386 24.59 6.04 -3.21
C GLU A 386 24.39 6.81 -4.52
N VAL A 387 23.51 7.81 -4.53
CA VAL A 387 23.24 8.66 -5.70
C VAL A 387 23.60 10.10 -5.40
N ASN A 388 24.41 10.72 -6.25
CA ASN A 388 24.89 12.09 -6.10
C ASN A 388 25.52 12.34 -4.70
N GLY A 389 26.24 11.37 -4.15
CA GLY A 389 26.85 11.44 -2.81
C GLY A 389 25.87 11.27 -1.64
N GLN A 390 24.62 10.88 -1.90
CA GLN A 390 23.60 10.65 -0.89
C GLN A 390 23.32 9.15 -0.77
N PRO A 391 23.77 8.47 0.30
CA PRO A 391 23.49 7.06 0.53
C PRO A 391 22.06 6.82 1.00
N GLY A 392 21.59 5.57 0.84
CA GLY A 392 20.32 5.07 1.38
C GLY A 392 19.16 5.15 0.40
N THR A 393 17.95 5.02 0.90
CA THR A 393 16.71 4.78 0.16
C THR A 393 15.84 6.03 -0.03
N ALA A 394 15.95 7.04 0.83
CA ALA A 394 15.11 8.23 0.81
C ALA A 394 15.10 8.94 -0.56
N PRO A 395 13.97 9.48 -1.03
CA PRO A 395 13.87 10.11 -2.34
C PRO A 395 14.77 11.35 -2.43
N ILE A 396 15.34 11.60 -3.60
CA ILE A 396 16.14 12.79 -3.88
C ILE A 396 15.31 13.76 -4.70
N VAL A 397 15.12 14.98 -4.19
CA VAL A 397 14.39 16.04 -4.90
C VAL A 397 15.40 17.00 -5.54
N ILE A 398 15.24 17.28 -6.83
CA ILE A 398 16.12 18.15 -7.61
C ILE A 398 15.30 19.17 -8.39
N GLU A 399 15.64 20.45 -8.26
CA GLU A 399 15.10 21.51 -9.11
C GLU A 399 15.78 21.45 -10.48
N ALA A 400 14.98 21.43 -11.55
CA ALA A 400 15.45 21.27 -12.92
C ALA A 400 14.74 22.26 -13.87
N GLU A 401 15.36 22.54 -15.02
CA GLU A 401 14.79 23.44 -16.02
C GLU A 401 14.73 22.73 -17.37
N VAL A 402 13.68 22.98 -18.15
CA VAL A 402 13.53 22.42 -19.49
C VAL A 402 14.76 22.75 -20.36
N GLY A 403 15.31 21.72 -20.99
CA GLY A 403 16.51 21.79 -21.84
C GLY A 403 17.83 21.76 -21.11
N LYS A 404 17.86 21.85 -19.77
CA LYS A 404 19.10 21.75 -18.98
C LYS A 404 19.33 20.32 -18.48
N PRO A 405 20.50 19.72 -18.77
CA PRO A 405 20.81 18.37 -18.31
C PRO A 405 21.07 18.33 -16.80
N VAL A 406 20.56 17.30 -16.13
CA VAL A 406 20.81 16.94 -14.73
C VAL A 406 21.64 15.68 -14.70
N LEU A 407 22.82 15.73 -14.08
CA LEU A 407 23.70 14.57 -13.89
C LEU A 407 23.18 13.73 -12.71
N LEU A 408 23.08 12.44 -12.92
CA LEU A 408 22.72 11.42 -11.93
C LEU A 408 23.89 10.43 -11.83
N ASP A 409 24.57 10.40 -10.69
CA ASP A 409 25.76 9.58 -10.45
C ASP A 409 25.50 8.59 -9.31
N ALA A 410 25.41 7.31 -9.66
CA ALA A 410 25.30 6.17 -8.74
C ALA A 410 26.58 5.34 -8.68
N GLY A 411 27.71 5.85 -9.17
CA GLY A 411 28.96 5.12 -9.28
C GLY A 411 29.62 4.69 -7.96
N ARG A 412 29.09 5.15 -6.82
CA ARG A 412 29.51 4.72 -5.48
C ARG A 412 28.63 3.65 -4.85
N SER A 413 27.56 3.26 -5.54
CA SER A 413 26.76 2.11 -5.12
C SER A 413 27.61 0.85 -5.12
N HIS A 414 27.41 -0.03 -4.16
CA HIS A 414 28.20 -1.25 -4.01
C HIS A 414 27.33 -2.40 -3.55
N ASP A 415 27.84 -3.59 -3.75
CA ASP A 415 27.23 -4.81 -3.28
C ASP A 415 27.95 -5.32 -2.02
N PRO A 416 27.24 -5.66 -0.92
CA PRO A 416 27.86 -6.13 0.31
C PRO A 416 28.57 -7.49 0.17
N ASP A 417 28.16 -8.30 -0.82
CA ASP A 417 28.77 -9.61 -1.12
C ASP A 417 29.86 -9.52 -2.20
N GLY A 418 30.10 -8.31 -2.72
CA GLY A 418 31.14 -8.03 -3.73
C GLY A 418 30.73 -8.43 -5.15
N GLN A 419 29.46 -8.54 -5.43
CA GLN A 419 28.89 -8.92 -6.71
C GLN A 419 28.89 -7.76 -7.69
N LYS A 420 28.74 -8.07 -8.98
CA LYS A 420 28.63 -7.10 -10.03
C LYS A 420 27.27 -6.45 -10.06
N LEU A 421 27.24 -5.12 -10.22
CA LEU A 421 26.01 -4.35 -10.32
C LEU A 421 25.67 -4.00 -11.78
N SER A 422 24.40 -4.14 -12.12
CA SER A 422 23.77 -3.58 -13.31
C SER A 422 22.84 -2.45 -12.92
N TYR A 423 22.71 -1.44 -13.79
CA TYR A 423 21.98 -0.21 -13.53
C TYR A 423 20.90 -0.03 -14.57
N HIS A 424 19.72 0.46 -14.16
CA HIS A 424 18.67 0.85 -15.07
C HIS A 424 17.94 2.08 -14.57
N TRP A 425 18.06 3.18 -15.33
CA TRP A 425 17.38 4.44 -15.06
C TRP A 425 16.19 4.61 -15.99
N PHE A 426 15.01 4.89 -15.43
CA PHE A 426 13.83 5.14 -16.24
C PHE A 426 12.92 6.19 -15.60
N GLN A 427 12.12 6.86 -16.43
CA GLN A 427 11.04 7.70 -15.92
C GLN A 427 9.83 6.81 -15.61
N TYR A 428 9.35 6.84 -14.36
CA TYR A 428 8.07 6.25 -13.98
C TYR A 428 6.98 7.27 -14.31
N ILE A 429 6.55 7.27 -15.56
CA ILE A 429 5.72 8.33 -16.13
C ILE A 429 4.31 8.38 -15.54
N GLU A 430 3.84 7.27 -15.00
CA GLU A 430 2.51 7.16 -14.37
C GLU A 430 2.52 7.64 -12.91
N ALA A 431 3.67 7.71 -12.25
CA ALA A 431 3.77 8.14 -10.86
C ALA A 431 3.38 9.60 -10.67
N GLY A 432 2.90 9.96 -9.47
CA GLY A 432 2.54 11.33 -9.14
C GLY A 432 1.22 11.79 -9.76
N ALA A 433 0.19 10.93 -9.81
CA ALA A 433 -1.10 11.28 -10.44
C ALA A 433 -1.83 12.46 -9.79
N ALA A 434 -1.54 12.76 -8.52
CA ALA A 434 -2.09 13.90 -7.79
C ALA A 434 -1.36 15.21 -8.09
N ASP A 435 -0.19 15.17 -8.76
CA ASP A 435 0.55 16.37 -9.11
C ASP A 435 -0.20 17.16 -10.21
N ALA A 436 -0.13 18.48 -10.14
CA ALA A 436 -0.84 19.35 -11.05
C ALA A 436 -0.39 19.15 -12.51
N ASN A 437 0.91 18.93 -12.71
CA ASN A 437 1.52 18.74 -14.02
C ASN A 437 2.59 17.65 -13.96
N HIS A 438 2.76 16.92 -15.06
CA HIS A 438 3.84 15.97 -15.27
C HIS A 438 4.88 16.54 -16.23
N ALA A 439 6.14 16.43 -15.85
CA ALA A 439 7.25 16.71 -16.74
C ALA A 439 7.63 15.48 -17.56
N VAL A 440 8.21 15.70 -18.73
CA VAL A 440 8.76 14.66 -19.59
C VAL A 440 10.27 14.79 -19.61
N VAL A 441 10.98 13.68 -19.42
CA VAL A 441 12.42 13.64 -19.29
C VAL A 441 13.00 12.62 -20.28
N THR A 442 14.04 13.00 -20.99
CA THR A 442 14.87 12.06 -21.76
C THR A 442 16.08 11.67 -20.93
N ILE A 443 16.36 10.38 -20.83
CA ILE A 443 17.50 9.85 -20.08
C ILE A 443 18.50 9.26 -21.08
N THR A 444 19.78 9.64 -20.96
CA THR A 444 20.91 9.04 -21.67
C THR A 444 21.85 8.40 -20.67
N GLY A 445 22.52 7.30 -21.08
CA GLY A 445 23.33 6.50 -20.15
C GLY A 445 22.50 5.67 -19.18
N SER A 446 21.27 5.30 -19.56
CA SER A 446 20.27 4.63 -18.69
C SER A 446 20.73 3.29 -18.11
N ASP A 447 21.66 2.61 -18.75
CA ASP A 447 22.13 1.27 -18.34
C ASP A 447 23.52 1.30 -17.68
N GLY A 448 23.98 2.49 -17.29
CA GLY A 448 25.25 2.69 -16.58
C GLY A 448 25.09 3.32 -15.21
N PRO A 449 26.18 3.33 -14.41
CA PRO A 449 26.17 3.96 -13.10
C PRO A 449 25.96 5.49 -13.17
N ILE A 450 26.23 6.10 -14.32
CA ILE A 450 26.08 7.54 -14.54
C ILE A 450 25.08 7.76 -15.68
N ALA A 451 24.04 8.52 -15.41
CA ALA A 451 23.04 8.92 -16.38
C ALA A 451 22.87 10.45 -16.44
N THR A 452 22.34 10.91 -17.56
CA THR A 452 21.94 12.32 -17.70
C THR A 452 20.46 12.41 -18.00
N ALA A 453 19.73 13.09 -17.15
CA ALA A 453 18.31 13.36 -17.28
C ALA A 453 18.11 14.77 -17.83
N THR A 454 17.48 14.90 -19.00
CA THR A 454 17.19 16.21 -19.61
C THR A 454 15.69 16.41 -19.72
N PRO A 455 15.09 17.33 -18.93
CA PRO A 455 13.67 17.65 -19.08
C PRO A 455 13.39 18.23 -20.47
N THR A 456 12.41 17.67 -21.19
CA THR A 456 12.00 18.10 -22.52
C THR A 456 10.71 18.88 -22.51
N ALA A 457 9.90 18.72 -21.45
CA ALA A 457 8.69 19.51 -21.22
C ALA A 457 8.40 19.57 -19.70
N ALA A 458 8.07 20.76 -19.19
CA ALA A 458 7.66 20.97 -17.82
C ALA A 458 6.21 20.53 -17.55
N CYS A 459 5.37 20.48 -18.57
CA CYS A 459 3.98 20.03 -18.43
C CYS A 459 3.59 19.12 -19.59
N ARG A 460 3.04 17.96 -19.22
CA ARG A 460 2.30 17.11 -20.13
C ARG A 460 0.88 16.97 -19.57
N PRO A 461 -0.17 17.49 -20.28
CA PRO A 461 -1.54 17.20 -19.89
C PRO A 461 -1.78 15.69 -20.04
N ARG A 462 -2.13 15.00 -18.95
CA ARG A 462 -2.40 13.54 -19.01
C ARG A 462 -3.61 13.20 -19.89
N TRP A 463 -4.56 14.11 -20.02
CA TRP A 463 -5.93 13.76 -20.43
C TRP A 463 -6.57 14.69 -21.48
N LEU A 464 -5.88 15.69 -21.98
CA LEU A 464 -6.41 16.59 -22.97
C LEU A 464 -5.84 16.31 -24.35
N PRO A 465 -6.67 16.24 -25.40
CA PRO A 465 -6.22 16.02 -26.77
C PRO A 465 -5.45 17.22 -27.37
N ALA A 466 -5.43 18.35 -26.71
CA ALA A 466 -4.63 19.51 -27.09
C ALA A 466 -3.89 20.04 -25.87
N PRO A 467 -2.60 20.46 -26.01
CA PRO A 467 -1.88 21.04 -24.90
C PRO A 467 -2.54 22.37 -24.51
N ALA A 468 -3.08 22.43 -23.29
CA ALA A 468 -3.24 23.72 -22.65
C ALA A 468 -1.84 24.34 -22.51
N PRO A 469 -1.68 25.67 -22.66
CA PRO A 469 -0.39 26.30 -22.44
C PRO A 469 0.12 25.92 -21.04
N CYS A 470 1.26 25.29 -20.98
CA CYS A 470 1.91 24.97 -19.72
C CYS A 470 2.43 26.27 -19.09
N VAL A 471 1.79 26.70 -18.04
CA VAL A 471 2.27 27.79 -17.22
C VAL A 471 2.66 27.18 -15.86
N GLY A 472 3.96 27.09 -15.58
CA GLY A 472 4.42 26.65 -14.27
C GLY A 472 5.42 25.50 -14.26
N THR A 473 5.42 24.80 -13.18
CA THR A 473 6.28 23.65 -12.88
C THR A 473 5.54 22.33 -13.08
N GLY A 474 6.27 21.28 -13.43
CA GLY A 474 5.77 19.90 -13.43
C GLY A 474 6.73 18.98 -12.72
N THR A 475 6.24 17.82 -12.31
CA THR A 475 7.00 16.81 -11.59
C THR A 475 7.32 15.61 -12.46
N ALA A 476 8.54 15.10 -12.40
CA ALA A 476 8.92 13.83 -13.00
C ALA A 476 9.52 12.90 -11.95
N HIS A 477 9.03 11.67 -11.90
CA HIS A 477 9.60 10.61 -11.07
C HIS A 477 10.55 9.76 -11.91
N LEU A 478 11.83 9.76 -11.56
CA LEU A 478 12.82 8.88 -12.12
C LEU A 478 13.14 7.79 -11.12
N ILE A 479 13.30 6.57 -11.59
CA ILE A 479 13.70 5.44 -10.77
C ILE A 479 15.05 4.94 -11.26
N LEU A 480 15.98 4.79 -10.34
CA LEU A 480 17.15 3.94 -10.50
C LEU A 480 16.81 2.56 -9.95
N ALA A 481 16.99 1.52 -10.73
CA ALA A 481 17.04 0.14 -10.28
C ALA A 481 18.47 -0.36 -10.40
N VAL A 482 19.04 -0.89 -9.31
CA VAL A 482 20.38 -1.50 -9.30
C VAL A 482 20.22 -2.96 -8.89
N THR A 483 20.67 -3.85 -9.77
CA THR A 483 20.54 -5.30 -9.60
C THR A 483 21.91 -5.96 -9.57
N ASP A 484 22.12 -6.84 -8.60
CA ASP A 484 23.33 -7.67 -8.50
C ASP A 484 23.31 -8.85 -9.50
N ASP A 485 24.43 -9.57 -9.61
CA ASP A 485 24.52 -10.82 -10.37
C ASP A 485 24.52 -12.06 -9.45
N GLY A 486 23.96 -11.93 -8.23
CA GLY A 486 23.82 -13.01 -7.26
C GLY A 486 22.72 -14.02 -7.60
N SER A 487 22.47 -14.93 -6.65
CA SER A 487 21.43 -15.95 -6.82
C SER A 487 20.63 -16.15 -5.51
N PRO A 488 19.34 -15.72 -5.50
CA PRO A 488 18.62 -14.99 -6.56
C PRO A 488 19.21 -13.58 -6.76
N GLN A 489 19.04 -12.98 -7.94
CA GLN A 489 19.42 -11.59 -8.20
C GLN A 489 18.56 -10.64 -7.36
N LEU A 490 19.16 -9.68 -6.66
CA LEU A 490 18.48 -8.73 -5.82
C LEU A 490 18.52 -7.32 -6.38
N THR A 491 17.44 -6.58 -6.20
CA THR A 491 17.30 -5.22 -6.76
C THR A 491 16.97 -4.24 -5.65
N SER A 492 17.78 -3.19 -5.55
CA SER A 492 17.51 -1.99 -4.76
C SER A 492 17.14 -0.83 -5.66
N TYR A 493 16.35 0.11 -5.12
CA TYR A 493 15.88 1.24 -5.90
C TYR A 493 16.28 2.58 -5.26
N ARG A 494 16.25 3.63 -6.08
CA ARG A 494 16.27 5.01 -5.63
C ARG A 494 15.32 5.84 -6.45
N ARG A 495 14.43 6.58 -5.78
CA ARG A 495 13.54 7.54 -6.43
C ARG A 495 14.19 8.91 -6.50
N ILE A 496 14.19 9.51 -7.69
CA ILE A 496 14.60 10.89 -7.92
C ILE A 496 13.38 11.66 -8.42
N ILE A 497 13.05 12.76 -7.77
CA ILE A 497 11.92 13.62 -8.12
C ILE A 497 12.49 14.91 -8.70
N LEU A 498 12.22 15.17 -9.98
CA LEU A 498 12.58 16.42 -10.61
C LEU A 498 11.39 17.38 -10.54
N ASN A 499 11.56 18.54 -9.89
CA ASN A 499 10.67 19.69 -10.02
C ASN A 499 11.13 20.50 -11.23
N VAL A 500 10.40 20.38 -12.34
CA VAL A 500 10.83 20.95 -13.62
C VAL A 500 10.15 22.27 -13.87
N HIS A 501 10.95 23.32 -14.05
CA HIS A 501 10.51 24.64 -14.43
C HIS A 501 10.55 24.81 -15.96
N ALA A 502 9.64 25.61 -16.51
CA ALA A 502 9.73 26.05 -17.89
C ALA A 502 11.08 26.77 -18.14
N ALA A 503 11.59 26.68 -19.35
CA ALA A 503 12.80 27.42 -19.71
C ALA A 503 12.60 28.93 -19.44
N SER A 504 13.57 29.53 -18.78
CA SER A 504 13.58 30.98 -18.58
C SER A 504 13.60 31.65 -19.95
N SER A 505 12.64 32.52 -20.24
CA SER A 505 12.67 33.35 -21.45
C SER A 505 13.99 34.15 -21.43
N PRO A 506 14.74 34.22 -22.55
CA PRO A 506 15.88 35.14 -22.60
C PRO A 506 15.34 36.53 -22.30
N GLU A 507 15.87 37.18 -21.26
CA GLU A 507 15.58 38.60 -21.02
C GLU A 507 15.96 39.35 -22.30
N ASN A 508 14.95 39.95 -22.96
CA ASN A 508 15.23 40.87 -24.02
C ASN A 508 15.90 42.11 -23.42
N HIS A 509 17.20 42.17 -23.50
CA HIS A 509 18.01 43.35 -23.24
C HIS A 509 17.98 44.32 -24.46
#